data_8ee09bdf78799ab3ffdf2fb89bf7177e
#
_entry.id   8ee09bdf78799ab3ffdf2fb89bf7177e
#
_cell.length_a   1.000
_cell.length_b   1.000
_cell.length_c   1.000
_cell.angle_alpha   90.00
_cell.angle_beta   90.00
_cell.angle_gamma   90.00
#
_symmetry.space_group_name_H-M   'P 1'
#
loop_
_entity.id
_entity.type
_entity.pdbx_description
1 polymer ?
#
loop_
_entity_poly.entity_id
_entity_poly.type
_entity_poly.pdbx_seq_one_letter_code
_entity_poly.pdbx_strand_id
1 'polypeptide(L)'
;MSLFCPQFWKIPETNDAERRRLPELAAALERRLQDIAARYPQAVFASSLAVEDMVITDAVCRLKLPIRIITLNTGKLNPETAALIAETNARYQTELEVFYPNQQTADEFEAEFGTTAMYDSVELRRRCCHIRKIEPLNRALHNAPAWLTGQRRSQSETRSELNFEELDTGRNIAKFNPIFDWEEQDVWAYAHEHQVPLNALYHQGYPSIGCEPCTRPVKLGENIRAGRWWWESKDSKECGLHK
;
A
#
# COMPACT_ATOMS: atom_id res chain seq x y z
N MET A 1 -19.01 -30.05 22.76
CA MET A 1 -18.00 -29.00 22.70
C MET A 1 -18.23 -28.25 21.41
N SER A 2 -18.79 -27.04 21.49
CA SER A 2 -18.92 -26.16 20.31
C SER A 2 -17.52 -25.72 19.90
N LEU A 3 -17.08 -26.12 18.72
CA LEU A 3 -15.84 -25.64 18.12
C LEU A 3 -16.08 -24.15 17.80
N PHE A 4 -15.57 -23.26 18.65
CA PHE A 4 -15.52 -21.85 18.38
C PHE A 4 -14.61 -21.63 17.15
N CYS A 5 -15.21 -21.53 15.98
CA CYS A 5 -14.47 -21.13 14.77
C CYS A 5 -14.06 -19.66 14.95
N PRO A 6 -12.77 -19.31 14.90
CA PRO A 6 -12.35 -17.93 15.07
C PRO A 6 -12.98 -17.05 13.99
N GLN A 7 -13.62 -15.97 14.40
CA GLN A 7 -14.12 -14.98 13.46
C GLN A 7 -12.95 -14.07 13.06
N PHE A 8 -12.78 -13.89 11.75
CA PHE A 8 -11.77 -13.00 11.18
C PHE A 8 -12.34 -11.60 10.92
N TRP A 9 -11.45 -10.64 10.78
CA TRP A 9 -11.76 -9.28 10.34
C TRP A 9 -12.59 -9.31 9.06
N LYS A 10 -13.47 -8.34 8.91
CA LYS A 10 -14.32 -8.17 7.73
C LYS A 10 -14.20 -6.75 7.22
N ILE A 11 -14.40 -6.57 5.93
CA ILE A 11 -14.49 -5.25 5.29
C ILE A 11 -15.56 -4.44 6.03
N PRO A 12 -15.24 -3.20 6.49
CA PRO A 12 -16.21 -2.34 7.14
C PRO A 12 -17.41 -2.00 6.25
N GLU A 13 -18.59 -1.99 6.83
CA GLU A 13 -19.78 -1.49 6.16
C GLU A 13 -19.79 0.04 6.15
N THR A 14 -20.22 0.63 5.05
CA THR A 14 -20.35 2.07 4.91
C THR A 14 -21.70 2.53 5.50
N ASN A 15 -21.67 3.47 6.44
CA ASN A 15 -22.87 4.08 6.99
C ASN A 15 -23.23 5.42 6.33
N ASP A 16 -24.36 6.02 6.75
CA ASP A 16 -24.86 7.27 6.17
C ASP A 16 -23.96 8.49 6.45
N ALA A 17 -23.16 8.49 7.51
CA ALA A 17 -22.24 9.59 7.80
C ALA A 17 -21.08 9.62 6.81
N GLU A 18 -20.48 8.45 6.52
CA GLU A 18 -19.43 8.34 5.50
C GLU A 18 -19.97 8.69 4.11
N ARG A 19 -21.16 8.20 3.73
CA ARG A 19 -21.80 8.52 2.44
C ARG A 19 -22.02 10.01 2.26
N ARG A 20 -22.40 10.74 3.33
CA ARG A 20 -22.63 12.19 3.24
C ARG A 20 -21.35 13.00 3.06
N ARG A 21 -20.23 12.59 3.69
CA ARG A 21 -18.95 13.33 3.58
C ARG A 21 -18.11 12.92 2.37
N LEU A 22 -18.38 11.74 1.79
CA LEU A 22 -17.61 11.20 0.67
C LEU A 22 -17.48 12.14 -0.53
N PRO A 23 -18.56 12.84 -1.00
CA PRO A 23 -18.43 13.74 -2.15
C PRO A 23 -17.41 14.88 -1.92
N GLU A 24 -17.33 15.42 -0.71
CA GLU A 24 -16.37 16.48 -0.37
C GLU A 24 -14.95 15.94 -0.33
N LEU A 25 -14.74 14.76 0.29
CA LEU A 25 -13.46 14.08 0.34
C LEU A 25 -12.96 13.69 -1.04
N ALA A 26 -13.83 13.14 -1.89
CA ALA A 26 -13.49 12.78 -3.27
C ALA A 26 -13.11 14.02 -4.08
N ALA A 27 -13.88 15.12 -3.98
CA ALA A 27 -13.54 16.36 -4.64
C ALA A 27 -12.21 16.96 -4.13
N ALA A 28 -11.90 16.83 -2.85
CA ALA A 28 -10.61 17.25 -2.29
C ALA A 28 -9.46 16.40 -2.85
N LEU A 29 -9.62 15.07 -2.92
CA LEU A 29 -8.66 14.17 -3.52
C LEU A 29 -8.39 14.54 -4.98
N GLU A 30 -9.43 14.76 -5.78
CA GLU A 30 -9.32 15.13 -7.19
C GLU A 30 -8.52 16.44 -7.36
N ARG A 31 -8.86 17.48 -6.59
CA ARG A 31 -8.11 18.75 -6.62
C ARG A 31 -6.64 18.59 -6.25
N ARG A 32 -6.33 17.80 -5.21
CA ARG A 32 -4.96 17.49 -4.78
C ARG A 32 -4.17 16.79 -5.88
N LEU A 33 -4.77 15.79 -6.53
CA LEU A 33 -4.11 15.05 -7.61
C LEU A 33 -3.89 15.92 -8.85
N GLN A 34 -4.84 16.77 -9.20
CA GLN A 34 -4.71 17.75 -10.31
C GLN A 34 -3.61 18.77 -10.02
N ASP A 35 -3.52 19.30 -8.80
CA ASP A 35 -2.45 20.21 -8.37
C ASP A 35 -1.07 19.53 -8.48
N ILE A 36 -0.93 18.30 -7.96
CA ILE A 36 0.31 17.54 -8.08
C ILE A 36 0.70 17.34 -9.55
N ALA A 37 -0.24 16.90 -10.38
CA ALA A 37 0.01 16.65 -11.81
C ALA A 37 0.42 17.92 -12.57
N ALA A 38 -0.15 19.06 -12.20
CA ALA A 38 0.21 20.36 -12.80
C ALA A 38 1.60 20.85 -12.36
N ARG A 39 1.94 20.68 -11.09
CA ARG A 39 3.24 21.11 -10.51
C ARG A 39 4.38 20.15 -10.86
N TYR A 40 4.08 18.86 -10.96
CA TYR A 40 5.05 17.79 -11.15
C TYR A 40 4.62 16.84 -12.28
N PRO A 41 4.72 17.25 -13.54
CA PRO A 41 4.51 16.35 -14.66
C PRO A 41 5.39 15.11 -14.51
N GLN A 42 4.83 13.91 -14.70
CA GLN A 42 5.51 12.63 -14.48
C GLN A 42 5.82 12.31 -13.00
N ALA A 43 5.10 12.88 -12.04
CA ALA A 43 5.12 12.38 -10.66
C ALA A 43 4.83 10.87 -10.63
N VAL A 44 5.42 10.17 -9.66
CA VAL A 44 5.30 8.71 -9.54
C VAL A 44 4.41 8.37 -8.36
N PHE A 45 3.34 7.63 -8.59
CA PHE A 45 2.55 7.02 -7.53
C PHE A 45 3.01 5.58 -7.30
N ALA A 46 3.55 5.31 -6.09
CA ALA A 46 4.00 3.98 -5.69
C ALA A 46 2.85 3.21 -5.01
N SER A 47 2.10 2.45 -5.80
CA SER A 47 0.96 1.66 -5.33
C SER A 47 1.39 0.31 -4.76
N SER A 48 0.99 0.04 -3.52
CA SER A 48 1.10 -1.29 -2.90
C SER A 48 -0.08 -2.21 -3.24
N LEU A 49 -1.06 -1.71 -3.99
CA LEU A 49 -2.35 -2.36 -4.28
C LEU A 49 -3.21 -2.60 -3.02
N ALA A 50 -2.89 -1.94 -1.91
CA ALA A 50 -3.80 -1.86 -0.77
C ALA A 50 -4.96 -0.92 -1.09
N VAL A 51 -6.07 -1.03 -0.35
CA VAL A 51 -7.30 -0.29 -0.63
C VAL A 51 -7.06 1.23 -0.74
N GLU A 52 -6.20 1.80 0.10
CA GLU A 52 -5.81 3.20 0.05
C GLU A 52 -5.18 3.59 -1.28
N ASP A 53 -4.25 2.76 -1.73
CA ASP A 53 -3.55 2.99 -3.00
C ASP A 53 -4.48 2.75 -4.19
N MET A 54 -5.43 1.83 -4.07
CA MET A 54 -6.43 1.58 -5.12
C MET A 54 -7.42 2.73 -5.26
N VAL A 55 -7.77 3.44 -4.18
CA VAL A 55 -8.55 4.70 -4.22
C VAL A 55 -7.81 5.77 -5.03
N ILE A 56 -6.51 5.95 -4.78
CA ILE A 56 -5.70 6.91 -5.54
C ILE A 56 -5.54 6.46 -7.00
N THR A 57 -5.32 5.17 -7.24
CA THR A 57 -5.25 4.57 -8.59
C THR A 57 -6.52 4.88 -9.38
N ASP A 58 -7.71 4.65 -8.80
CA ASP A 58 -8.99 4.96 -9.42
C ASP A 58 -9.07 6.43 -9.82
N ALA A 59 -8.80 7.33 -8.89
CA ALA A 59 -8.89 8.77 -9.14
C ALA A 59 -7.90 9.23 -10.23
N VAL A 60 -6.65 8.75 -10.21
CA VAL A 60 -5.63 9.07 -11.23
C VAL A 60 -6.07 8.58 -12.61
N CYS A 61 -6.55 7.33 -12.70
CA CYS A 61 -6.96 6.75 -13.97
C CYS A 61 -8.24 7.39 -14.51
N ARG A 62 -9.25 7.62 -13.67
CA ARG A 62 -10.52 8.23 -14.04
C ARG A 62 -10.35 9.67 -14.53
N LEU A 63 -9.47 10.43 -13.90
CA LEU A 63 -9.12 11.81 -14.30
C LEU A 63 -8.07 11.87 -15.43
N LYS A 64 -7.51 10.71 -15.85
CA LYS A 64 -6.47 10.61 -16.88
C LYS A 64 -5.28 11.53 -16.61
N LEU A 65 -4.84 11.57 -15.33
CA LEU A 65 -3.74 12.45 -14.93
C LEU A 65 -2.39 11.87 -15.41
N PRO A 66 -1.42 12.73 -15.78
CA PRO A 66 -0.07 12.31 -16.21
C PRO A 66 0.81 11.90 -15.01
N ILE A 67 0.29 11.07 -14.13
CA ILE A 67 0.97 10.49 -12.98
C ILE A 67 1.29 9.03 -13.33
N ARG A 68 2.55 8.65 -13.28
CA ARG A 68 2.99 7.28 -13.50
C ARG A 68 2.62 6.43 -12.30
N ILE A 69 1.93 5.32 -12.51
CA ILE A 69 1.58 4.39 -11.43
C ILE A 69 2.53 3.19 -11.50
N ILE A 70 3.30 2.99 -10.42
CA ILE A 70 4.20 1.85 -10.29
C ILE A 70 3.74 0.92 -9.17
N THR A 71 4.11 -0.34 -9.28
CA THR A 71 3.97 -1.31 -8.19
C THR A 71 5.22 -2.18 -8.06
N LEU A 72 5.43 -2.75 -6.88
CA LEU A 72 6.58 -3.60 -6.59
C LEU A 72 6.15 -5.07 -6.55
N ASN A 73 6.61 -5.86 -7.50
CA ASN A 73 6.53 -7.32 -7.37
C ASN A 73 7.78 -7.83 -6.64
N THR A 74 7.61 -8.13 -5.38
CA THR A 74 8.72 -8.53 -4.49
C THR A 74 9.25 -9.95 -4.75
N GLY A 75 8.61 -10.71 -5.66
CA GLY A 75 8.84 -12.15 -5.82
C GLY A 75 8.28 -13.01 -4.68
N LYS A 76 7.58 -12.37 -3.72
CA LYS A 76 6.92 -13.01 -2.56
C LYS A 76 5.52 -12.42 -2.32
N LEU A 77 4.85 -11.97 -3.38
CA LEU A 77 3.45 -11.51 -3.29
C LEU A 77 2.51 -12.70 -3.16
N ASN A 78 1.37 -12.48 -2.49
CA ASN A 78 0.25 -13.41 -2.59
C ASN A 78 -0.25 -13.48 -4.04
N PRO A 79 -0.73 -14.64 -4.51
CA PRO A 79 -1.32 -14.79 -5.84
C PRO A 79 -2.44 -13.78 -6.11
N GLU A 80 -3.28 -13.49 -5.11
CA GLU A 80 -4.37 -12.52 -5.19
C GLU A 80 -3.85 -11.09 -5.42
N THR A 81 -2.72 -10.73 -4.81
CA THR A 81 -2.08 -9.42 -5.05
C THR A 81 -1.50 -9.34 -6.45
N ALA A 82 -0.91 -10.42 -6.96
CA ALA A 82 -0.40 -10.48 -8.33
C ALA A 82 -1.54 -10.42 -9.36
N ALA A 83 -2.66 -11.10 -9.09
CA ALA A 83 -3.85 -11.08 -9.96
C ALA A 83 -4.48 -9.68 -10.04
N LEU A 84 -4.47 -8.92 -8.94
CA LEU A 84 -5.01 -7.56 -8.89
C LEU A 84 -4.29 -6.59 -9.85
N ILE A 85 -3.02 -6.83 -10.20
CA ILE A 85 -2.30 -6.04 -11.21
C ILE A 85 -3.00 -6.15 -12.57
N ALA A 86 -3.29 -7.37 -13.00
CA ALA A 86 -3.95 -7.61 -14.28
C ALA A 86 -5.39 -7.09 -14.29
N GLU A 87 -6.12 -7.26 -13.18
CA GLU A 87 -7.48 -6.74 -13.01
C GLU A 87 -7.50 -5.20 -13.09
N THR A 88 -6.56 -4.53 -12.41
CA THR A 88 -6.41 -3.08 -12.44
C THR A 88 -6.13 -2.57 -13.86
N ASN A 89 -5.19 -3.21 -14.57
CA ASN A 89 -4.86 -2.87 -15.94
C ASN A 89 -6.07 -3.01 -16.87
N ALA A 90 -6.83 -4.09 -16.74
CA ALA A 90 -8.04 -4.33 -17.54
C ALA A 90 -9.15 -3.31 -17.22
N ARG A 91 -9.39 -3.02 -15.92
CA ARG A 91 -10.44 -2.11 -15.46
C ARG A 91 -10.25 -0.68 -15.95
N TYR A 92 -9.00 -0.19 -15.90
CA TYR A 92 -8.68 1.21 -16.23
C TYR A 92 -8.05 1.39 -17.61
N GLN A 93 -7.88 0.31 -18.39
CA GLN A 93 -7.20 0.33 -19.69
C GLN A 93 -5.84 1.06 -19.59
N THR A 94 -5.09 0.72 -18.56
CA THR A 94 -3.77 1.27 -18.23
C THR A 94 -2.76 0.15 -18.10
N GLU A 95 -1.49 0.48 -18.00
CA GLU A 95 -0.42 -0.46 -17.71
C GLU A 95 0.35 0.04 -16.48
N LEU A 96 0.19 -0.67 -15.35
CA LEU A 96 0.99 -0.43 -14.15
C LEU A 96 2.44 -0.84 -14.43
N GLU A 97 3.38 0.06 -14.16
CA GLU A 97 4.80 -0.28 -14.27
C GLU A 97 5.20 -1.18 -13.08
N VAL A 98 5.62 -2.41 -13.35
CA VAL A 98 5.99 -3.38 -12.31
C VAL A 98 7.50 -3.43 -12.13
N PHE A 99 7.96 -3.11 -10.92
CA PHE A 99 9.37 -3.19 -10.55
C PHE A 99 9.65 -4.46 -9.74
N TYR A 100 10.72 -5.16 -10.12
CA TYR A 100 11.18 -6.39 -9.49
C TYR A 100 12.49 -6.16 -8.75
N PRO A 101 12.81 -6.95 -7.70
CA PRO A 101 14.15 -6.96 -7.12
C PRO A 101 15.20 -7.37 -8.16
N ASN A 102 16.46 -6.96 -7.93
CA ASN A 102 17.55 -7.56 -8.66
C ASN A 102 17.61 -9.06 -8.34
N GLN A 103 17.45 -9.91 -9.37
CA GLN A 103 17.32 -11.35 -9.19
C GLN A 103 18.56 -11.96 -8.56
N GLN A 104 19.75 -11.58 -9.04
CA GLN A 104 21.02 -12.08 -8.51
C GLN A 104 21.15 -11.77 -7.01
N THR A 105 20.91 -10.52 -6.60
CA THR A 105 20.99 -10.12 -5.19
C THR A 105 19.97 -10.85 -4.31
N ALA A 106 18.76 -11.12 -4.85
CA ALA A 106 17.74 -11.87 -4.15
C ALA A 106 18.12 -13.35 -3.99
N ASP A 107 18.71 -13.95 -5.02
CA ASP A 107 19.17 -15.35 -5.01
C ASP A 107 20.41 -15.52 -4.09
N GLU A 108 21.34 -14.60 -4.10
CA GLU A 108 22.50 -14.59 -3.20
C GLU A 108 22.04 -14.50 -1.73
N PHE A 109 21.06 -13.61 -1.43
CA PHE A 109 20.49 -13.52 -0.09
C PHE A 109 19.84 -14.82 0.36
N GLU A 110 19.06 -15.46 -0.51
CA GLU A 110 18.38 -16.72 -0.19
C GLU A 110 19.37 -17.91 -0.11
N ALA A 111 20.44 -17.91 -0.89
CA ALA A 111 21.47 -18.92 -0.81
C ALA A 111 22.28 -18.84 0.50
N GLU A 112 22.55 -17.61 0.99
CA GLU A 112 23.31 -17.37 2.22
C GLU A 112 22.46 -17.61 3.48
N PHE A 113 21.20 -17.16 3.52
CA PHE A 113 20.38 -17.11 4.75
C PHE A 113 19.13 -18.02 4.69
N GLY A 114 18.83 -18.59 3.54
CA GLY A 114 17.62 -19.38 3.33
C GLY A 114 16.39 -18.56 2.90
N THR A 115 15.40 -19.24 2.31
CA THR A 115 14.17 -18.63 1.79
C THR A 115 13.25 -18.08 2.87
N THR A 116 13.45 -18.48 4.14
CA THR A 116 12.67 -18.11 5.33
C THR A 116 13.41 -17.22 6.31
N ALA A 117 14.57 -16.68 5.92
CA ALA A 117 15.45 -15.86 6.75
C ALA A 117 14.76 -14.66 7.43
N MET A 118 13.62 -14.18 6.88
CA MET A 118 12.84 -13.10 7.48
C MET A 118 12.25 -13.45 8.86
N TYR A 119 12.17 -14.73 9.21
CA TYR A 119 11.70 -15.18 10.54
C TYR A 119 12.81 -15.26 11.59
N ASP A 120 14.08 -15.32 11.17
CA ASP A 120 15.21 -15.58 12.07
C ASP A 120 15.61 -14.32 12.86
N SER A 121 15.51 -13.14 12.24
CA SER A 121 15.76 -11.88 12.93
C SER A 121 15.11 -10.67 12.23
N VAL A 122 14.92 -9.60 13.01
CA VAL A 122 14.46 -8.29 12.49
C VAL A 122 15.45 -7.75 11.45
N GLU A 123 16.74 -7.98 11.64
CA GLU A 123 17.79 -7.52 10.72
C GLU A 123 17.67 -8.24 9.36
N LEU A 124 17.57 -9.56 9.34
CA LEU A 124 17.39 -10.33 8.11
C LEU A 124 16.08 -9.99 7.40
N ARG A 125 14.99 -9.79 8.15
CA ARG A 125 13.74 -9.31 7.59
C ARG A 125 13.90 -7.93 6.95
N ARG A 126 14.58 -6.98 7.61
CA ARG A 126 14.87 -5.66 7.04
C ARG A 126 15.74 -5.75 5.80
N ARG A 127 16.77 -6.62 5.80
CA ARG A 127 17.61 -6.87 4.61
C ARG A 127 16.79 -7.44 3.46
N CYS A 128 15.91 -8.40 3.71
CA CYS A 128 14.95 -8.90 2.72
C CYS A 128 14.05 -7.78 2.17
N CYS A 129 13.48 -6.93 3.03
CA CYS A 129 12.68 -5.78 2.60
C CYS A 129 13.51 -4.77 1.79
N HIS A 130 14.77 -4.55 2.14
CA HIS A 130 15.65 -3.65 1.40
C HIS A 130 15.84 -4.15 -0.04
N ILE A 131 16.24 -5.41 -0.21
CA ILE A 131 16.48 -6.03 -1.51
C ILE A 131 15.20 -6.05 -2.36
N ARG A 132 14.05 -6.42 -1.75
CA ARG A 132 12.83 -6.71 -2.49
C ARG A 132 11.86 -5.54 -2.61
N LYS A 133 12.10 -4.43 -1.89
CA LYS A 133 11.19 -3.27 -1.90
C LYS A 133 11.93 -1.94 -2.00
N ILE A 134 12.91 -1.68 -1.11
CA ILE A 134 13.53 -0.34 -1.03
C ILE A 134 14.38 -0.08 -2.26
N GLU A 135 15.22 -1.03 -2.66
CA GLU A 135 16.04 -0.91 -3.87
C GLU A 135 15.18 -0.76 -5.14
N PRO A 136 14.17 -1.63 -5.40
CA PRO A 136 13.30 -1.44 -6.56
C PRO A 136 12.53 -0.11 -6.54
N LEU A 137 12.07 0.35 -5.36
CA LEU A 137 11.43 1.65 -5.22
C LEU A 137 12.40 2.78 -5.56
N ASN A 138 13.65 2.71 -5.10
CA ASN A 138 14.66 3.72 -5.42
C ASN A 138 14.93 3.79 -6.93
N ARG A 139 14.96 2.65 -7.63
CA ARG A 139 15.04 2.63 -9.10
C ARG A 139 13.82 3.25 -9.76
N ALA A 140 12.62 2.94 -9.27
CA ALA A 140 11.37 3.50 -9.80
C ALA A 140 11.29 5.02 -9.63
N LEU A 141 11.81 5.52 -8.51
CA LEU A 141 11.82 6.95 -8.17
C LEU A 141 13.06 7.69 -8.69
N HIS A 142 13.98 7.00 -9.35
CA HIS A 142 15.17 7.65 -9.93
C HIS A 142 14.74 8.69 -10.95
N ASN A 143 15.16 9.93 -10.76
CA ASN A 143 14.76 11.11 -11.54
C ASN A 143 13.25 11.47 -11.49
N ALA A 144 12.47 10.89 -10.58
CA ALA A 144 11.11 11.32 -10.38
C ALA A 144 11.08 12.77 -9.80
N PRO A 145 10.24 13.67 -10.33
CA PRO A 145 10.16 15.03 -9.80
C PRO A 145 9.45 15.06 -8.43
N ALA A 146 8.57 14.11 -8.20
CA ALA A 146 7.83 13.91 -6.96
C ALA A 146 7.27 12.49 -6.89
N TRP A 147 6.87 12.04 -5.71
CA TRP A 147 6.17 10.78 -5.56
C TRP A 147 4.98 10.86 -4.61
N LEU A 148 4.01 9.94 -4.79
CA LEU A 148 2.78 9.89 -4.04
C LEU A 148 2.69 8.57 -3.27
N THR A 149 2.02 8.60 -2.12
CA THR A 149 1.73 7.43 -1.28
C THR A 149 0.28 7.45 -0.81
N GLY A 150 -0.27 6.28 -0.47
CA GLY A 150 -1.58 6.13 0.18
C GLY A 150 -1.53 6.20 1.70
N GLN A 151 -0.57 6.92 2.28
CA GLN A 151 -0.47 7.04 3.73
C GLN A 151 -1.57 7.94 4.30
N ARG A 152 -2.09 7.56 5.49
CA ARG A 152 -3.09 8.30 6.26
C ARG A 152 -2.62 8.47 7.72
N ARG A 153 -3.02 9.56 8.35
CA ARG A 153 -2.75 9.81 9.79
C ARG A 153 -3.30 8.69 10.67
N SER A 154 -4.53 8.26 10.40
CA SER A 154 -5.22 7.26 11.21
C SER A 154 -4.67 5.82 11.09
N GLN A 155 -3.71 5.56 10.18
CA GLN A 155 -3.12 4.23 10.03
C GLN A 155 -2.18 3.81 11.16
N SER A 156 -1.56 4.78 11.88
CA SER A 156 -0.58 4.50 12.91
C SER A 156 -0.32 5.76 13.75
N GLU A 157 -0.07 5.59 15.05
CA GLU A 157 0.33 6.67 15.95
C GLU A 157 1.59 7.40 15.47
N THR A 158 2.49 6.68 14.79
CA THR A 158 3.72 7.25 14.21
C THR A 158 3.47 8.19 13.02
N ARG A 159 2.22 8.28 12.55
CA ARG A 159 1.80 9.10 11.39
C ARG A 159 0.88 10.26 11.77
N SER A 160 0.71 10.55 13.06
CA SER A 160 -0.18 11.62 13.54
C SER A 160 0.13 13.00 12.94
N GLU A 161 1.40 13.27 12.62
CA GLU A 161 1.88 14.52 12.04
C GLU A 161 2.02 14.48 10.50
N LEU A 162 1.53 13.42 9.85
CA LEU A 162 1.60 13.29 8.39
C LEU A 162 0.89 14.46 7.70
N ASN A 163 1.56 15.09 6.74
CA ASN A 163 1.02 16.21 5.97
C ASN A 163 0.72 15.79 4.52
N PHE A 164 -0.07 16.62 3.84
CA PHE A 164 -0.34 16.43 2.42
C PHE A 164 0.95 16.44 1.59
N GLU A 165 1.83 17.42 1.84
CA GLU A 165 3.10 17.59 1.16
C GLU A 165 4.24 17.55 2.18
N GLU A 166 5.26 16.76 1.89
CA GLU A 166 6.45 16.56 2.71
C GLU A 166 7.69 16.49 1.81
N LEU A 167 8.87 16.67 2.39
CA LEU A 167 10.13 16.34 1.73
C LEU A 167 10.55 14.91 2.10
N ASP A 168 10.72 14.05 1.11
CA ASP A 168 11.45 12.79 1.30
C ASP A 168 12.94 13.13 1.38
N THR A 169 13.45 13.27 2.60
CA THR A 169 14.84 13.68 2.84
C THR A 169 15.85 12.63 2.40
N GLY A 170 15.46 11.35 2.39
CA GLY A 170 16.34 10.26 1.94
C GLY A 170 16.59 10.28 0.43
N ARG A 171 15.61 10.78 -0.34
CA ARG A 171 15.67 10.88 -1.82
C ARG A 171 15.76 12.31 -2.33
N ASN A 172 15.57 13.29 -1.45
CA ASN A 172 15.55 14.73 -1.77
C ASN A 172 14.53 15.09 -2.86
N ILE A 173 13.33 14.51 -2.79
CA ILE A 173 12.21 14.79 -3.69
C ILE A 173 10.93 15.10 -2.92
N ALA A 174 10.01 15.83 -3.54
CA ALA A 174 8.70 16.08 -2.95
C ALA A 174 7.92 14.77 -2.79
N LYS A 175 7.26 14.61 -1.64
CA LYS A 175 6.40 13.46 -1.33
C LYS A 175 5.00 13.95 -0.99
N PHE A 176 4.01 13.33 -1.58
CA PHE A 176 2.60 13.67 -1.39
C PHE A 176 1.81 12.51 -0.80
N ASN A 177 0.89 12.84 0.10
CA ASN A 177 -0.03 11.91 0.73
C ASN A 177 -1.49 12.37 0.47
N PRO A 178 -2.06 12.12 -0.73
CA PRO A 178 -3.32 12.75 -1.16
C PRO A 178 -4.53 12.50 -0.27
N ILE A 179 -4.53 11.38 0.47
CA ILE A 179 -5.60 10.97 1.40
C ILE A 179 -5.15 11.01 2.87
N PHE A 180 -4.16 11.84 3.22
CA PHE A 180 -3.53 11.90 4.55
C PHE A 180 -4.54 12.12 5.70
N ASP A 181 -5.64 12.79 5.43
CA ASP A 181 -6.70 13.18 6.35
C ASP A 181 -7.95 12.27 6.32
N TRP A 182 -7.92 11.18 5.54
CA TRP A 182 -9.02 10.23 5.46
C TRP A 182 -9.00 9.23 6.62
N GLU A 183 -10.19 8.86 7.10
CA GLU A 183 -10.37 7.74 8.02
C GLU A 183 -10.47 6.41 7.25
N GLU A 184 -10.34 5.29 7.96
CA GLU A 184 -10.43 3.96 7.34
C GLU A 184 -11.78 3.77 6.63
N GLN A 185 -12.86 4.20 7.28
CA GLN A 185 -14.21 4.09 6.74
C GLN A 185 -14.42 4.92 5.47
N ASP A 186 -13.73 6.07 5.32
CA ASP A 186 -13.80 6.89 4.11
C ASP A 186 -13.20 6.17 2.91
N VAL A 187 -12.08 5.50 3.14
CA VAL A 187 -11.39 4.70 2.11
C VAL A 187 -12.30 3.58 1.62
N TRP A 188 -12.95 2.85 2.54
CA TRP A 188 -13.88 1.79 2.19
C TRP A 188 -15.16 2.33 1.54
N ALA A 189 -15.68 3.47 2.00
CA ALA A 189 -16.84 4.11 1.38
C ALA A 189 -16.56 4.48 -0.09
N TYR A 190 -15.40 5.08 -0.36
CA TYR A 190 -14.97 5.38 -1.73
C TYR A 190 -14.85 4.11 -2.57
N ALA A 191 -14.14 3.11 -2.05
CA ALA A 191 -13.91 1.87 -2.78
C ALA A 191 -15.22 1.16 -3.16
N HIS A 192 -16.22 1.17 -2.28
CA HIS A 192 -17.55 0.61 -2.55
C HIS A 192 -18.32 1.45 -3.57
N GLU A 193 -18.38 2.78 -3.40
CA GLU A 193 -19.13 3.68 -4.27
C GLU A 193 -18.63 3.65 -5.71
N HIS A 194 -17.30 3.64 -5.89
CA HIS A 194 -16.64 3.63 -7.20
C HIS A 194 -16.37 2.23 -7.76
N GLN A 195 -16.75 1.16 -7.02
CA GLN A 195 -16.51 -0.23 -7.41
C GLN A 195 -15.02 -0.45 -7.77
N VAL A 196 -14.13 0.07 -6.92
CA VAL A 196 -12.69 -0.04 -7.09
C VAL A 196 -12.25 -1.50 -7.01
N PRO A 197 -11.41 -2.01 -7.90
CA PRO A 197 -10.85 -3.36 -7.77
C PRO A 197 -10.12 -3.53 -6.44
N LEU A 198 -10.42 -4.60 -5.72
CA LEU A 198 -9.89 -4.86 -4.38
C LEU A 198 -9.21 -6.22 -4.31
N ASN A 199 -8.16 -6.30 -3.51
CA ASN A 199 -7.49 -7.56 -3.25
C ASN A 199 -8.44 -8.57 -2.58
N ALA A 200 -8.57 -9.76 -3.17
CA ALA A 200 -9.47 -10.81 -2.67
C ALA A 200 -9.16 -11.26 -1.24
N LEU A 201 -7.93 -11.04 -0.76
CA LEU A 201 -7.53 -11.35 0.61
C LEU A 201 -8.31 -10.55 1.67
N TYR A 202 -8.89 -9.40 1.33
CA TYR A 202 -9.76 -8.67 2.26
C TYR A 202 -10.96 -9.53 2.70
N HIS A 203 -11.54 -10.33 1.79
CA HIS A 203 -12.62 -11.27 2.10
C HIS A 203 -12.16 -12.49 2.92
N GLN A 204 -10.85 -12.69 3.04
CA GLN A 204 -10.24 -13.77 3.81
C GLN A 204 -9.71 -13.31 5.18
N GLY A 205 -10.06 -12.08 5.60
CA GLY A 205 -9.68 -11.54 6.90
C GLY A 205 -8.31 -10.88 6.97
N TYR A 206 -7.80 -10.36 5.85
CA TYR A 206 -6.51 -9.65 5.79
C TYR A 206 -6.73 -8.13 5.69
N PRO A 207 -6.82 -7.36 6.79
CA PRO A 207 -7.00 -5.90 6.74
C PRO A 207 -5.75 -5.15 6.27
N SER A 208 -4.57 -5.76 6.38
CA SER A 208 -3.30 -5.17 5.96
C SER A 208 -2.48 -6.24 5.23
N ILE A 209 -2.21 -6.00 3.95
CA ILE A 209 -1.61 -6.97 3.05
C ILE A 209 -0.15 -6.57 2.75
N GLY A 210 0.74 -7.56 2.72
CA GLY A 210 2.13 -7.42 2.31
C GLY A 210 2.59 -8.68 1.58
N CYS A 211 3.90 -8.98 1.65
CA CYS A 211 4.40 -10.26 1.14
C CYS A 211 3.70 -11.44 1.84
N GLU A 212 3.45 -12.51 1.09
CA GLU A 212 2.80 -13.72 1.58
C GLU A 212 3.40 -14.23 2.90
N PRO A 213 4.73 -14.48 3.01
CA PRO A 213 5.32 -15.00 4.24
C PRO A 213 5.30 -13.99 5.40
N CYS A 214 4.99 -12.72 5.15
CA CYS A 214 4.99 -11.66 6.15
C CYS A 214 3.59 -11.19 6.55
N THR A 215 2.54 -11.90 6.13
CA THR A 215 1.15 -11.50 6.36
C THR A 215 0.29 -12.71 6.71
N ARG A 216 -0.57 -12.55 7.72
CA ARG A 216 -1.62 -13.53 8.08
C ARG A 216 -2.96 -12.84 8.24
N PRO A 217 -4.08 -13.59 8.21
CA PRO A 217 -5.38 -13.03 8.57
C PRO A 217 -5.41 -12.58 10.04
N VAL A 218 -6.28 -11.65 10.35
CA VAL A 218 -6.44 -11.03 11.67
C VAL A 218 -7.78 -11.44 12.26
N LYS A 219 -7.81 -11.83 13.53
CA LYS A 219 -9.05 -12.15 14.21
C LYS A 219 -9.84 -10.89 14.52
N LEU A 220 -11.16 -11.03 14.59
CA LEU A 220 -12.04 -9.95 15.00
C LEU A 220 -11.62 -9.40 16.37
N GLY A 221 -11.44 -8.07 16.47
CA GLY A 221 -10.99 -7.39 17.69
C GLY A 221 -9.46 -7.30 17.87
N GLU A 222 -8.66 -7.97 17.03
CA GLU A 222 -7.21 -7.69 16.97
C GLU A 222 -6.93 -6.37 16.23
N ASN A 223 -5.77 -5.75 16.51
CA ASN A 223 -5.30 -4.60 15.74
C ASN A 223 -5.17 -4.97 14.25
N ILE A 224 -5.61 -4.10 13.33
CA ILE A 224 -5.60 -4.32 11.87
C ILE A 224 -4.21 -4.66 11.32
N ARG A 225 -3.12 -4.25 11.98
CA ARG A 225 -1.75 -4.59 11.61
C ARG A 225 -1.20 -5.82 12.38
N ALA A 226 -2.00 -6.48 13.22
CA ALA A 226 -1.56 -7.66 13.98
C ALA A 226 -1.08 -8.80 13.07
N GLY A 227 -1.61 -8.90 11.87
CA GLY A 227 -1.21 -9.88 10.86
C GLY A 227 0.15 -9.59 10.18
N ARG A 228 0.71 -8.39 10.33
CA ARG A 228 1.99 -8.01 9.72
C ARG A 228 3.13 -8.38 10.66
N TRP A 229 4.12 -9.13 10.15
CA TRP A 229 5.27 -9.59 10.94
C TRP A 229 4.82 -10.04 12.34
N TRP A 230 3.84 -10.95 12.42
CA TRP A 230 3.14 -11.36 13.65
C TRP A 230 4.08 -11.97 14.71
N TRP A 231 5.28 -12.37 14.30
CA TRP A 231 6.32 -12.92 15.18
C TRP A 231 7.22 -11.84 15.81
N GLU A 232 7.11 -10.57 15.40
CA GLU A 232 7.91 -9.47 15.94
C GLU A 232 7.15 -8.67 16.99
N SER A 233 7.92 -7.96 17.85
CA SER A 233 7.39 -6.97 18.79
C SER A 233 6.77 -5.77 18.03
N LYS A 234 5.87 -5.02 18.68
CA LYS A 234 5.19 -3.87 18.05
C LYS A 234 6.15 -2.82 17.53
N ASP A 235 7.26 -2.56 18.25
CA ASP A 235 8.22 -1.49 17.95
C ASP A 235 9.08 -1.76 16.70
N SER A 236 9.15 -3.01 16.24
CA SER A 236 9.95 -3.39 15.07
C SER A 236 9.16 -3.46 13.75
N LYS A 237 7.82 -3.34 13.81
CA LYS A 237 6.89 -3.60 12.68
C LYS A 237 6.82 -2.50 11.62
N GLU A 238 7.97 -2.06 11.12
CA GLU A 238 8.05 -1.11 10.00
C GLU A 238 9.02 -1.61 8.92
N CYS A 239 8.66 -1.42 7.64
CA CYS A 239 9.47 -1.90 6.52
C CYS A 239 10.53 -0.89 6.04
N GLY A 240 10.46 0.36 6.49
CA GLY A 240 11.42 1.41 6.13
C GLY A 240 11.22 2.02 4.73
N LEU A 241 10.16 1.70 3.99
CA LEU A 241 9.89 2.27 2.66
C LEU A 241 9.71 3.80 2.67
N HIS A 242 9.23 4.35 3.77
CA HIS A 242 8.83 5.75 3.89
C HIS A 242 9.75 6.55 4.83
N LYS A 243 10.94 6.02 5.09
CA LYS A 243 11.97 6.71 5.89
C LYS A 243 12.96 7.44 5.01
#